data_e68f9805823e338d08df5d40e0fe6df6
#
_entry.id   e68f9805823e338d08df5d40e0fe6df6
#
_cell.length_a   1.000
_cell.length_b   1.000
_cell.length_c   1.000
_cell.angle_alpha   90.00
_cell.angle_beta   90.00
_cell.angle_gamma   90.00
#
_symmetry.space_group_name_H-M   'P 1'
#
loop_
_entity.id
_entity.type
_entity.pdbx_description
1 polymer ?
#
loop_
_entity_poly.entity_id
_entity_poly.type
_entity_poly.pdbx_seq_one_letter_code
_entity_poly.pdbx_strand_id
1 'polypeptide(L)'
;MRSHLVRCLFFMMFVAGLCAPRAARAQAPTRDYLSEVEADKIRDAQDPNDRIKLFLDFAADRLKKFQYELGRASSQSHRAEVLNGLLNAYTGCVDDAADMITLAQEKQADIRPALKDMQARGKGFLETLEKLAKDGPELEIYRDTLDDAMDGTRDALKDAEKALKEMAPPPVRRKP
;
A
#
# COMPACT_ATOMS: atom_id res chain seq x y z
N MET A 1 43.74 -50.70 -35.11
CA MET A 1 42.39 -50.15 -35.08
C MET A 1 41.92 -49.86 -33.65
N ARG A 2 42.69 -49.14 -32.83
CA ARG A 2 42.33 -48.85 -31.39
C ARG A 2 42.58 -47.40 -30.97
N SER A 3 42.95 -46.50 -31.88
CA SER A 3 43.33 -45.14 -31.53
C SER A 3 42.31 -44.05 -31.92
N HIS A 4 41.22 -44.37 -32.61
CA HIS A 4 40.22 -43.40 -33.03
C HIS A 4 38.98 -43.34 -32.12
N LEU A 5 38.79 -44.32 -31.27
CA LEU A 5 37.62 -44.35 -30.37
C LEU A 5 37.78 -43.47 -29.11
N VAL A 6 39.01 -43.18 -28.69
CA VAL A 6 39.30 -42.39 -27.49
C VAL A 6 39.25 -40.90 -27.79
N ARG A 7 39.37 -40.46 -29.06
CA ARG A 7 39.33 -39.05 -29.43
C ARG A 7 37.93 -38.48 -29.59
N CYS A 8 36.93 -39.31 -29.82
CA CYS A 8 35.54 -38.87 -29.90
C CYS A 8 34.83 -38.66 -28.56
N LEU A 9 35.34 -39.30 -27.50
CA LEU A 9 34.73 -39.21 -26.17
C LEU A 9 35.13 -37.95 -25.41
N PHE A 10 36.18 -37.25 -25.81
CA PHE A 10 36.67 -36.04 -25.15
C PHE A 10 36.06 -34.73 -25.70
N PHE A 11 35.35 -34.80 -26.86
CA PHE A 11 34.77 -33.62 -27.47
C PHE A 11 33.29 -33.42 -27.15
N MET A 12 32.67 -34.37 -26.43
CA MET A 12 31.24 -34.32 -26.09
C MET A 12 30.94 -33.83 -24.66
N MET A 13 31.96 -33.40 -23.91
CA MET A 13 31.83 -33.02 -22.50
C MET A 13 32.03 -31.52 -22.21
N PHE A 14 31.97 -30.66 -23.25
CA PHE A 14 32.26 -29.23 -23.07
C PHE A 14 31.14 -28.27 -23.50
N VAL A 15 29.89 -28.76 -23.65
CA VAL A 15 28.72 -27.90 -24.02
C VAL A 15 27.62 -27.90 -22.98
N ALA A 16 27.90 -28.36 -21.75
CA ALA A 16 26.93 -28.35 -20.67
C ALA A 16 27.30 -27.33 -19.59
N GLY A 17 27.33 -26.05 -19.93
CA GLY A 17 27.70 -25.08 -18.91
C GLY A 17 27.46 -23.63 -19.28
N LEU A 18 26.22 -23.19 -19.57
CA LEU A 18 25.82 -21.78 -19.42
C LEU A 18 24.29 -21.63 -19.54
N CYS A 19 23.55 -22.44 -18.79
CA CYS A 19 22.18 -22.09 -18.48
C CYS A 19 22.14 -21.57 -17.04
N ALA A 20 22.73 -20.39 -16.79
CA ALA A 20 22.49 -19.68 -15.55
C ALA A 20 21.00 -19.36 -15.48
N PRO A 21 20.25 -19.81 -14.46
CA PRO A 21 18.89 -19.36 -14.29
C PRO A 21 18.96 -17.85 -14.09
N ARG A 22 18.44 -17.12 -15.07
CA ARG A 22 18.13 -15.71 -14.90
C ARG A 22 17.16 -15.69 -13.72
N ALA A 23 17.66 -15.30 -12.55
CA ALA A 23 16.81 -15.00 -11.42
C ALA A 23 15.79 -14.00 -11.93
N ALA A 24 14.56 -14.47 -12.14
CA ALA A 24 13.42 -13.61 -12.40
C ALA A 24 13.39 -12.66 -11.19
N ARG A 25 13.83 -11.42 -11.45
CA ARG A 25 13.65 -10.34 -10.49
C ARG A 25 12.15 -10.29 -10.32
N ALA A 26 11.65 -10.80 -9.18
CA ALA A 26 10.26 -10.62 -8.80
C ALA A 26 10.05 -9.10 -8.84
N GLN A 27 9.35 -8.64 -9.88
CA GLN A 27 8.86 -7.27 -9.92
C GLN A 27 7.97 -7.16 -8.69
N ALA A 28 8.32 -6.22 -7.80
CA ALA A 28 7.41 -5.84 -6.74
C ALA A 28 6.04 -5.57 -7.38
N PRO A 29 4.94 -6.03 -6.76
CA PRO A 29 3.62 -5.81 -7.32
C PRO A 29 3.47 -4.33 -7.64
N THR A 30 3.17 -4.05 -8.89
CA THR A 30 2.87 -2.69 -9.35
C THR A 30 1.65 -2.26 -8.56
N ARG A 31 1.79 -1.21 -7.77
CA ARG A 31 0.69 -0.60 -7.04
C ARG A 31 -0.12 0.22 -8.05
N ASP A 32 -1.00 -0.44 -8.79
CA ASP A 32 -1.75 0.14 -9.92
C ASP A 32 -2.63 1.34 -9.52
N TYR A 33 -2.81 1.57 -8.20
CA TYR A 33 -3.56 2.71 -7.65
C TYR A 33 -2.72 3.98 -7.42
N LEU A 34 -1.38 3.90 -7.53
CA LEU A 34 -0.48 5.05 -7.46
C LEU A 34 -0.06 5.49 -8.86
N SER A 35 -0.09 6.80 -9.11
CA SER A 35 0.57 7.35 -10.28
C SER A 35 2.10 7.26 -10.16
N GLU A 36 2.83 7.32 -11.27
CA GLU A 36 4.30 7.32 -11.27
C GLU A 36 4.87 8.44 -10.37
N VAL A 37 4.27 9.62 -10.41
CA VAL A 37 4.68 10.77 -9.57
C VAL A 37 4.48 10.50 -8.08
N GLU A 38 3.41 9.81 -7.70
CA GLU A 38 3.16 9.42 -6.30
C GLU A 38 4.13 8.33 -5.85
N ALA A 39 4.37 7.34 -6.71
CA ALA A 39 5.35 6.29 -6.45
C ALA A 39 6.77 6.87 -6.29
N ASP A 40 7.15 7.86 -7.10
CA ASP A 40 8.43 8.58 -6.97
C ASP A 40 8.52 9.31 -5.63
N LYS A 41 7.48 10.03 -5.21
CA LYS A 41 7.45 10.71 -3.90
C LYS A 41 7.66 9.74 -2.74
N ILE A 42 7.02 8.55 -2.78
CA ILE A 42 7.21 7.51 -1.76
C ILE A 42 8.66 6.99 -1.78
N ARG A 43 9.24 6.81 -2.97
CA ARG A 43 10.62 6.33 -3.12
C ARG A 43 11.63 7.35 -2.59
N ASP A 44 11.39 8.64 -2.81
CA ASP A 44 12.26 9.72 -2.38
C ASP A 44 12.18 10.00 -0.88
N ALA A 45 11.04 9.73 -0.24
CA ALA A 45 10.88 9.86 1.20
C ALA A 45 11.74 8.84 1.94
N GLN A 46 12.71 9.30 2.73
CA GLN A 46 13.64 8.44 3.48
C GLN A 46 13.09 8.08 4.87
N ASP A 47 12.34 8.99 5.50
CA ASP A 47 11.77 8.80 6.83
C ASP A 47 10.47 7.97 6.74
N PRO A 48 10.31 6.91 7.55
CA PRO A 48 9.05 6.18 7.64
C PRO A 48 7.83 7.06 7.98
N ASN A 49 8.00 8.08 8.82
CA ASN A 49 6.91 9.03 9.13
C ASN A 49 6.43 9.77 7.88
N ASP A 50 7.36 10.20 7.02
CA ASP A 50 7.01 10.90 5.78
C ASP A 50 6.31 9.97 4.79
N ARG A 51 6.73 8.70 4.69
CA ARG A 51 6.08 7.71 3.84
C ARG A 51 4.65 7.42 4.28
N ILE A 52 4.44 7.17 5.56
CA ILE A 52 3.10 6.94 6.12
C ILE A 52 2.20 8.14 5.85
N LYS A 53 2.72 9.36 6.09
CA LYS A 53 1.99 10.60 5.81
C LYS A 53 1.61 10.73 4.34
N LEU A 54 2.51 10.43 3.39
CA LEU A 54 2.23 10.48 1.96
C LEU A 54 1.11 9.50 1.58
N PHE A 55 1.11 8.27 2.08
CA PHE A 55 0.02 7.33 1.84
C PHE A 55 -1.31 7.86 2.38
N LEU A 56 -1.32 8.46 3.58
CA LEU A 56 -2.53 9.09 4.13
C LEU A 56 -2.99 10.30 3.30
N ASP A 57 -2.07 11.08 2.73
CA ASP A 57 -2.39 12.18 1.82
C ASP A 57 -3.04 11.66 0.53
N PHE A 58 -2.52 10.55 -0.02
CA PHE A 58 -3.11 9.91 -1.20
C PHE A 58 -4.48 9.29 -0.89
N ALA A 59 -4.65 8.64 0.26
CA ALA A 59 -5.95 8.14 0.72
C ALA A 59 -6.98 9.28 0.79
N ALA A 60 -6.63 10.41 1.40
CA ALA A 60 -7.49 11.59 1.46
C ALA A 60 -7.86 12.13 0.07
N ASP A 61 -6.92 12.17 -0.86
CA ASP A 61 -7.15 12.58 -2.24
C ASP A 61 -8.13 11.63 -2.96
N ARG A 62 -7.97 10.31 -2.81
CA ARG A 62 -8.88 9.31 -3.39
C ARG A 62 -10.30 9.44 -2.85
N LEU A 63 -10.45 9.61 -1.53
CA LEU A 63 -11.76 9.78 -0.89
C LEU A 63 -12.43 11.10 -1.32
N LYS A 64 -11.65 12.17 -1.45
CA LYS A 64 -12.15 13.45 -1.99
C LYS A 64 -12.59 13.33 -3.45
N LYS A 65 -11.82 12.64 -4.29
CA LYS A 65 -12.20 12.39 -5.69
C LYS A 65 -13.44 11.53 -5.78
N PHE A 66 -13.56 10.50 -4.93
CA PHE A 66 -14.77 9.69 -4.84
C PHE A 66 -16.00 10.53 -4.54
N GLN A 67 -15.94 11.39 -3.51
CA GLN A 67 -17.05 12.27 -3.15
C GLN A 67 -17.40 13.26 -4.28
N TYR A 68 -16.38 13.78 -4.98
CA TYR A 68 -16.57 14.65 -6.13
C TYR A 68 -17.30 13.92 -7.28
N GLU A 69 -16.84 12.74 -7.65
CA GLU A 69 -17.48 11.93 -8.71
C GLU A 69 -18.89 11.49 -8.30
N LEU A 70 -19.10 11.12 -7.03
CA LEU A 70 -20.40 10.75 -6.50
C LEU A 70 -21.41 11.92 -6.58
N GLY A 71 -20.96 13.16 -6.34
CA GLY A 71 -21.79 14.36 -6.41
C GLY A 71 -22.14 14.83 -7.84
N ARG A 72 -21.51 14.26 -8.87
CA ARG A 72 -21.80 14.60 -10.26
C ARG A 72 -22.97 13.78 -10.79
N ALA A 73 -23.94 14.45 -11.41
CA ALA A 73 -24.96 13.76 -12.20
C ALA A 73 -24.28 13.11 -13.41
N SER A 74 -24.26 11.80 -13.47
CA SER A 74 -23.61 11.06 -14.54
C SER A 74 -24.47 9.93 -15.05
N SER A 75 -24.70 9.91 -16.34
CA SER A 75 -25.24 8.78 -17.09
C SER A 75 -24.13 7.87 -17.66
N GLN A 76 -22.92 7.95 -17.10
CA GLN A 76 -21.77 7.22 -17.64
C GLN A 76 -21.91 5.72 -17.43
N SER A 77 -21.71 4.96 -18.49
CA SER A 77 -21.73 3.49 -18.47
C SER A 77 -20.68 2.85 -17.56
N HIS A 78 -19.63 3.62 -17.17
CA HIS A 78 -18.51 3.19 -16.31
C HIS A 78 -18.56 3.77 -14.90
N ARG A 79 -19.71 4.30 -14.46
CA ARG A 79 -19.81 4.96 -13.15
C ARG A 79 -19.44 4.05 -11.99
N ALA A 80 -19.96 2.82 -11.98
CA ALA A 80 -19.62 1.83 -10.96
C ALA A 80 -18.11 1.52 -10.94
N GLU A 81 -17.50 1.36 -12.11
CA GLU A 81 -16.06 1.11 -12.25
C GLU A 81 -15.23 2.26 -11.67
N VAL A 82 -15.57 3.52 -11.98
CA VAL A 82 -14.87 4.70 -11.47
C VAL A 82 -15.00 4.80 -9.95
N LEU A 83 -16.21 4.65 -9.40
CA LEU A 83 -16.43 4.78 -7.97
C LEU A 83 -15.74 3.65 -7.19
N ASN A 84 -15.89 2.41 -7.63
CA ASN A 84 -15.19 1.27 -7.00
C ASN A 84 -13.67 1.38 -7.16
N GLY A 85 -13.17 1.84 -8.31
CA GLY A 85 -11.74 2.08 -8.53
C GLY A 85 -11.15 3.10 -7.56
N LEU A 86 -11.89 4.18 -7.26
CA LEU A 86 -11.44 5.20 -6.30
C LEU A 86 -11.46 4.68 -4.86
N LEU A 87 -12.45 3.89 -4.45
CA LEU A 87 -12.47 3.25 -3.12
C LEU A 87 -11.38 2.20 -2.98
N ASN A 88 -11.18 1.35 -3.99
CA ASN A 88 -10.07 0.39 -3.99
C ASN A 88 -8.70 1.09 -3.90
N ALA A 89 -8.52 2.20 -4.62
CA ALA A 89 -7.31 2.99 -4.55
C ALA A 89 -7.13 3.66 -3.17
N TYR A 90 -8.21 4.08 -2.52
CA TYR A 90 -8.22 4.55 -1.15
C TYR A 90 -7.76 3.45 -0.18
N THR A 91 -8.40 2.27 -0.25
CA THR A 91 -8.07 1.11 0.60
C THR A 91 -6.60 0.73 0.43
N GLY A 92 -6.09 0.62 -0.80
CA GLY A 92 -4.69 0.34 -1.05
C GLY A 92 -3.72 1.34 -0.41
N CYS A 93 -4.08 2.64 -0.39
CA CYS A 93 -3.26 3.64 0.31
C CYS A 93 -3.29 3.46 1.84
N VAL A 94 -4.44 3.08 2.43
CA VAL A 94 -4.57 2.83 3.86
C VAL A 94 -3.80 1.58 4.27
N ASP A 95 -3.89 0.51 3.49
CA ASP A 95 -3.17 -0.74 3.71
C ASP A 95 -1.66 -0.53 3.64
N ASP A 96 -1.17 0.21 2.64
CA ASP A 96 0.25 0.53 2.54
C ASP A 96 0.76 1.41 3.69
N ALA A 97 -0.09 2.31 4.23
CA ALA A 97 0.25 3.07 5.43
C ALA A 97 0.40 2.13 6.64
N ALA A 98 -0.48 1.13 6.79
CA ALA A 98 -0.43 0.12 7.85
C ALA A 98 0.80 -0.80 7.70
N ASP A 99 1.12 -1.22 6.48
CA ASP A 99 2.33 -2.00 6.18
C ASP A 99 3.60 -1.23 6.54
N MET A 100 3.64 0.08 6.24
CA MET A 100 4.76 0.94 6.63
C MET A 100 4.90 1.08 8.15
N ILE A 101 3.79 1.10 8.90
CA ILE A 101 3.81 1.09 10.37
C ILE A 101 4.46 -0.21 10.86
N THR A 102 4.03 -1.36 10.36
CA THR A 102 4.58 -2.67 10.72
C THR A 102 6.08 -2.75 10.41
N LEU A 103 6.49 -2.35 9.21
CA LEU A 103 7.89 -2.35 8.80
C LEU A 103 8.76 -1.42 9.66
N ALA A 104 8.21 -0.26 10.06
CA ALA A 104 8.92 0.70 10.90
C ALA A 104 9.08 0.18 12.35
N GLN A 105 8.08 -0.55 12.88
CA GLN A 105 8.17 -1.22 14.18
C GLN A 105 9.26 -2.31 14.18
N GLU A 106 9.33 -3.16 13.15
CA GLU A 106 10.38 -4.16 12.99
C GLU A 106 11.79 -3.53 12.99
N LYS A 107 11.92 -2.34 12.40
CA LYS A 107 13.17 -1.56 12.37
C LYS A 107 13.38 -0.69 13.62
N GLN A 108 12.49 -0.75 14.59
CA GLN A 108 12.53 0.06 15.82
C GLN A 108 12.61 1.57 15.55
N ALA A 109 12.02 2.04 14.44
CA ALA A 109 11.98 3.45 14.09
C ALA A 109 10.96 4.20 14.96
N ASP A 110 11.25 5.47 15.32
CA ASP A 110 10.29 6.31 16.03
C ASP A 110 9.24 6.88 15.07
N ILE A 111 8.08 6.24 15.04
CA ILE A 111 6.95 6.61 14.18
C ILE A 111 5.75 7.17 14.96
N ARG A 112 5.94 7.56 16.22
CA ARG A 112 4.85 8.15 17.03
C ARG A 112 4.14 9.34 16.39
N PRO A 113 4.81 10.25 15.67
CA PRO A 113 4.12 11.30 14.92
C PRO A 113 3.16 10.75 13.86
N ALA A 114 3.62 9.79 13.06
CA ALA A 114 2.80 9.17 12.01
C ALA A 114 1.63 8.35 12.59
N LEU A 115 1.83 7.64 13.71
CA LEU A 115 0.77 6.90 14.39
C LEU A 115 -0.35 7.83 14.88
N LYS A 116 0.00 8.99 15.41
CA LYS A 116 -0.99 10.01 15.83
C LYS A 116 -1.72 10.61 14.62
N ASP A 117 -1.01 10.84 13.53
CA ASP A 117 -1.60 11.33 12.29
C ASP A 117 -2.57 10.29 11.69
N MET A 118 -2.15 9.01 11.66
CA MET A 118 -3.01 7.90 11.25
C MET A 118 -4.30 7.83 12.09
N GLN A 119 -4.19 7.94 13.42
CA GLN A 119 -5.36 7.92 14.30
C GLN A 119 -6.29 9.11 14.07
N ALA A 120 -5.75 10.31 13.88
CA ALA A 120 -6.56 11.51 13.68
C ALA A 120 -7.28 11.48 12.32
N ARG A 121 -6.53 11.19 11.26
CA ARG A 121 -7.06 11.20 9.89
C ARG A 121 -7.92 9.98 9.59
N GLY A 122 -7.51 8.79 10.04
CA GLY A 122 -8.25 7.55 9.87
C GLY A 122 -9.64 7.60 10.50
N LYS A 123 -9.80 8.26 11.67
CA LYS A 123 -11.13 8.49 12.26
C LYS A 123 -11.99 9.37 11.35
N GLY A 124 -11.46 10.46 10.79
CA GLY A 124 -12.17 11.30 9.84
C GLY A 124 -12.53 10.60 8.53
N PHE A 125 -11.66 9.70 8.05
CA PHE A 125 -11.96 8.84 6.92
C PHE A 125 -13.11 7.90 7.23
N LEU A 126 -13.05 7.19 8.37
CA LEU A 126 -14.08 6.25 8.79
C LEU A 126 -15.44 6.95 8.96
N GLU A 127 -15.48 8.11 9.59
CA GLU A 127 -16.72 8.92 9.72
C GLU A 127 -17.30 9.28 8.34
N THR A 128 -16.44 9.58 7.37
CA THR A 128 -16.87 9.87 5.98
C THR A 128 -17.43 8.63 5.31
N LEU A 129 -16.76 7.48 5.43
CA LEU A 129 -17.22 6.21 4.85
C LEU A 129 -18.53 5.75 5.50
N GLU A 130 -18.66 5.84 6.82
CA GLU A 130 -19.89 5.50 7.57
C GLU A 130 -21.08 6.39 7.17
N LYS A 131 -20.83 7.67 6.93
CA LYS A 131 -21.86 8.57 6.39
C LYS A 131 -22.29 8.16 4.99
N LEU A 132 -21.36 7.76 4.13
CA LEU A 132 -21.66 7.26 2.80
C LEU A 132 -22.45 5.94 2.86
N ALA A 133 -22.11 5.04 3.78
CA ALA A 133 -22.80 3.78 3.98
C ALA A 133 -24.26 3.98 4.43
N LYS A 134 -24.52 5.06 5.17
CA LYS A 134 -25.86 5.37 5.69
C LYS A 134 -26.72 6.12 4.68
N ASP A 135 -26.18 7.18 4.09
CA ASP A 135 -26.97 8.18 3.34
C ASP A 135 -26.41 8.44 1.93
N GLY A 136 -25.43 7.62 1.45
CA GLY A 136 -24.80 7.80 0.15
C GLY A 136 -25.75 7.53 -1.01
N PRO A 137 -25.78 8.39 -2.05
CA PRO A 137 -26.54 8.11 -3.27
C PRO A 137 -25.96 6.91 -4.01
N GLU A 138 -26.79 6.19 -4.76
CA GLU A 138 -26.37 5.04 -5.60
C GLU A 138 -25.55 3.97 -4.86
N LEU A 139 -25.82 3.77 -3.58
CA LEU A 139 -25.01 2.93 -2.69
C LEU A 139 -24.89 1.47 -3.21
N GLU A 140 -25.87 0.98 -3.91
CA GLU A 140 -25.91 -0.38 -4.46
C GLU A 140 -24.79 -0.67 -5.46
N ILE A 141 -24.21 0.35 -6.10
CA ILE A 141 -23.17 0.16 -7.12
C ILE A 141 -21.75 0.14 -6.54
N TYR A 142 -21.57 0.50 -5.26
CA TYR A 142 -20.26 0.52 -4.60
C TYR A 142 -20.27 0.01 -3.15
N ARG A 143 -21.35 -0.60 -2.70
CA ARG A 143 -21.55 -1.05 -1.31
C ARG A 143 -20.43 -1.98 -0.84
N ASP A 144 -20.16 -3.05 -1.57
CA ASP A 144 -19.19 -4.05 -1.16
C ASP A 144 -17.78 -3.44 -1.01
N THR A 145 -17.37 -2.61 -1.97
CA THR A 145 -16.08 -1.92 -1.93
C THR A 145 -16.02 -0.88 -0.80
N LEU A 146 -17.15 -0.26 -0.46
CA LEU A 146 -17.25 0.67 0.66
C LEU A 146 -17.11 -0.08 2.01
N ASP A 147 -17.73 -1.24 2.14
CA ASP A 147 -17.63 -2.09 3.33
C ASP A 147 -16.16 -2.55 3.52
N ASP A 148 -15.49 -3.00 2.45
CA ASP A 148 -14.05 -3.33 2.46
C ASP A 148 -13.19 -2.13 2.89
N ALA A 149 -13.49 -0.94 2.38
CA ALA A 149 -12.77 0.29 2.74
C ALA A 149 -12.96 0.67 4.22
N MET A 150 -14.17 0.48 4.77
CA MET A 150 -14.43 0.71 6.19
C MET A 150 -13.69 -0.29 7.07
N ASP A 151 -13.68 -1.56 6.70
CA ASP A 151 -13.02 -2.62 7.46
C ASP A 151 -11.50 -2.45 7.44
N GLY A 152 -10.89 -2.20 6.28
CA GLY A 152 -9.46 -1.88 6.17
C GLY A 152 -9.08 -0.65 7.01
N THR A 153 -9.92 0.40 7.00
CA THR A 153 -9.68 1.59 7.83
C THR A 153 -9.74 1.29 9.33
N ARG A 154 -10.71 0.47 9.78
CA ARG A 154 -10.82 0.04 11.19
C ARG A 154 -9.64 -0.78 11.64
N ASP A 155 -9.19 -1.70 10.81
CA ASP A 155 -8.02 -2.54 11.12
C ASP A 155 -6.74 -1.70 11.19
N ALA A 156 -6.51 -0.82 10.23
CA ALA A 156 -5.37 0.10 10.25
C ALA A 156 -5.37 1.03 11.48
N LEU A 157 -6.54 1.52 11.93
CA LEU A 157 -6.66 2.30 13.17
C LEU A 157 -6.31 1.47 14.41
N LYS A 158 -6.76 0.22 14.48
CA LYS A 158 -6.47 -0.71 15.58
C LYS A 158 -4.99 -1.06 15.64
N ASP A 159 -4.36 -1.30 14.48
CA ASP A 159 -2.93 -1.58 14.40
C ASP A 159 -2.10 -0.36 14.80
N ALA A 160 -2.48 0.85 14.38
CA ALA A 160 -1.83 2.09 14.81
C ALA A 160 -1.99 2.33 16.33
N GLU A 161 -3.13 2.00 16.91
CA GLU A 161 -3.35 2.10 18.36
C GLU A 161 -2.48 1.10 19.12
N LYS A 162 -2.42 -0.14 18.66
CA LYS A 162 -1.58 -1.20 19.22
C LYS A 162 -0.10 -0.79 19.15
N ALA A 163 0.36 -0.36 17.97
CA ALA A 163 1.72 0.11 17.76
C ALA A 163 2.10 1.25 18.72
N LEU A 164 1.21 2.23 18.93
CA LEU A 164 1.46 3.35 19.85
C LEU A 164 1.59 2.90 21.31
N LYS A 165 0.84 1.87 21.72
CA LYS A 165 0.92 1.29 23.08
C LYS A 165 2.20 0.48 23.30
N GLU A 166 2.66 -0.21 22.28
CA GLU A 166 3.86 -1.07 22.33
C GLU A 166 5.17 -0.27 22.24
N MET A 167 5.13 0.93 21.68
CA MET A 167 6.33 1.77 21.57
C MET A 167 6.78 2.28 22.93
N ALA A 168 8.06 2.05 23.27
CA ALA A 168 8.66 2.58 24.48
C ALA A 168 8.51 4.11 24.56
N PRO A 169 8.33 4.68 25.77
CA PRO A 169 8.26 6.14 25.94
C PRO A 169 9.56 6.79 25.44
N PRO A 170 9.49 8.01 24.88
CA PRO A 170 10.68 8.70 24.42
C PRO A 170 11.69 8.88 25.56
N PRO A 171 13.00 8.77 25.29
CA PRO A 171 14.01 8.98 26.30
C PRO A 171 13.85 10.37 26.93
N VAL A 172 13.70 10.39 28.25
CA VAL A 172 13.58 11.65 28.99
C VAL A 172 14.94 12.35 28.91
N ARG A 173 15.05 13.44 28.15
CA ARG A 173 16.23 14.33 28.21
C ARG A 173 16.31 14.90 29.62
N ARG A 174 17.21 14.38 30.44
CA ARG A 174 17.60 15.07 31.68
C ARG A 174 18.20 16.42 31.27
N LYS A 175 17.54 17.51 31.66
CA LYS A 175 18.15 18.83 31.54
C LYS A 175 19.42 18.85 32.37
N PRO A 176 20.52 19.39 31.83
CA PRO A 176 21.77 19.55 32.59
C PRO A 176 21.57 20.48 33.80
#